data_4b4d1b247df4fd2ccacb86094d7ed03e
#
_entry.id   4b4d1b247df4fd2ccacb86094d7ed03e
#
_cell.length_a   1.000
_cell.length_b   1.000
_cell.length_c   1.000
_cell.angle_alpha   90.00
_cell.angle_beta   90.00
_cell.angle_gamma   90.00
#
_symmetry.space_group_name_H-M   'P 1'
#
loop_
_entity.id
_entity.type
_entity.pdbx_description
1 polymer ?
#
loop_
_entity_poly.entity_id
_entity_poly.type
_entity_poly.pdbx_seq_one_letter_code
_entity_poly.pdbx_strand_id
1 'polypeptide(L)'
;SKLIWAAAGPARRRLGTELSGPAADLPALPAGFGPVRMAGPGMLALGGPRHTLERNCPDPCMEALTRALEAWPGREAFPLLVVADDADFCAAHLDNFLWVTFTRSDPATDVYGVKAAIQAKHWSCEAPLLVDARQKPFHAPPLEEDPAVVRRVEALAAPGGPLHNLL
;
A
#
# COMPACT_ATOMS: atom_id res chain seq x y z
N SER A 1 -6.86 14.81 7.17
CA SER A 1 -7.71 13.87 6.40
C SER A 1 -7.91 12.58 7.17
N LYS A 2 -8.95 11.81 6.84
CA LYS A 2 -9.23 10.50 7.44
C LYS A 2 -9.63 9.52 6.34
N LEU A 3 -9.12 8.30 6.43
CA LEU A 3 -9.50 7.19 5.58
C LEU A 3 -10.24 6.14 6.41
N ILE A 4 -11.40 5.71 5.96
CA ILE A 4 -12.18 4.64 6.57
C ILE A 4 -12.47 3.61 5.49
N TRP A 5 -12.05 2.37 5.70
CA TRP A 5 -12.39 1.26 4.85
C TRP A 5 -13.62 0.55 5.41
N ALA A 6 -14.65 0.48 4.61
CA ALA A 6 -15.87 -0.21 4.97
C ALA A 6 -16.39 -1.02 3.79
N ALA A 7 -16.79 -2.27 4.07
CA ALA A 7 -17.50 -3.12 3.13
C ALA A 7 -18.83 -3.51 3.76
N ALA A 8 -19.92 -3.07 3.14
CA ALA A 8 -21.28 -3.31 3.62
C ALA A 8 -22.22 -3.64 2.45
N GLY A 9 -23.31 -4.36 2.74
CA GLY A 9 -24.32 -4.74 1.75
C GLY A 9 -24.02 -6.08 1.07
N PRO A 10 -24.79 -6.44 0.01
CA PRO A 10 -24.63 -7.69 -0.69
C PRO A 10 -23.29 -7.77 -1.41
N ALA A 11 -22.73 -8.98 -1.50
CA ALA A 11 -21.49 -9.23 -2.24
C ALA A 11 -21.65 -8.82 -3.71
N ARG A 12 -20.74 -7.98 -4.21
CA ARG A 12 -20.77 -7.47 -5.59
C ARG A 12 -19.67 -8.01 -6.47
N ARG A 13 -18.62 -8.60 -5.87
CA ARG A 13 -17.47 -9.18 -6.59
C ARG A 13 -16.85 -10.33 -5.82
N ARG A 14 -16.12 -11.16 -6.53
CA ARG A 14 -15.26 -12.18 -5.93
C ARG A 14 -13.84 -11.62 -5.85
N LEU A 15 -13.26 -11.63 -4.66
CA LEU A 15 -11.88 -11.19 -4.45
C LEU A 15 -10.90 -12.25 -4.94
N GLY A 16 -9.82 -11.82 -5.58
CA GLY A 16 -8.70 -12.67 -5.95
C GLY A 16 -7.93 -13.10 -4.71
N THR A 17 -7.61 -14.40 -4.63
CA THR A 17 -6.81 -14.99 -3.55
C THR A 17 -5.42 -15.39 -4.01
N GLU A 18 -5.15 -15.28 -5.31
CA GLU A 18 -3.87 -15.55 -5.93
C GLU A 18 -3.72 -14.73 -7.23
N LEU A 19 -2.50 -14.45 -7.63
CA LEU A 19 -2.17 -13.85 -8.92
C LEU A 19 -2.02 -14.97 -9.97
N SER A 20 -3.14 -15.48 -10.47
CA SER A 20 -3.19 -16.55 -11.46
C SER A 20 -4.17 -16.24 -12.58
N GLY A 21 -4.03 -16.92 -13.73
CA GLY A 21 -4.89 -16.67 -14.91
C GLY A 21 -4.87 -15.18 -15.32
N PRO A 22 -6.03 -14.59 -15.68
CA PRO A 22 -6.10 -13.17 -16.08
C PRO A 22 -5.59 -12.19 -15.04
N ALA A 23 -5.52 -12.58 -13.76
CA ALA A 23 -4.95 -11.76 -12.70
C ALA A 23 -3.41 -11.66 -12.78
N ALA A 24 -2.76 -12.67 -13.35
CA ALA A 24 -1.32 -12.64 -13.58
C ALA A 24 -0.92 -11.82 -14.82
N ASP A 25 -1.88 -11.54 -15.72
CA ASP A 25 -1.66 -10.76 -16.95
C ASP A 25 -1.64 -9.26 -16.66
N LEU A 26 -0.77 -8.87 -15.73
CA LEU A 26 -0.53 -7.45 -15.45
C LEU A 26 -0.01 -6.75 -16.72
N PRO A 27 -0.52 -5.56 -17.02
CA PRO A 27 0.06 -4.77 -18.11
C PRO A 27 1.51 -4.42 -17.82
N ALA A 28 2.24 -3.97 -18.84
CA ALA A 28 3.56 -3.39 -18.64
C ALA A 28 3.44 -2.19 -17.68
N LEU A 29 4.02 -2.33 -16.49
CA LEU A 29 4.02 -1.28 -15.49
C LEU A 29 4.99 -0.16 -15.91
N PRO A 30 4.73 1.10 -15.55
CA PRO A 30 5.67 2.18 -15.78
C PRO A 30 7.02 1.90 -15.11
N ALA A 31 8.07 2.51 -15.63
CA ALA A 31 9.43 2.31 -15.12
C ALA A 31 9.52 2.59 -13.61
N GLY A 32 10.23 1.71 -12.90
CA GLY A 32 10.43 1.81 -11.45
C GLY A 32 9.34 1.17 -10.61
N PHE A 33 8.23 0.71 -11.20
CA PHE A 33 7.22 -0.06 -10.46
C PHE A 33 7.49 -1.57 -10.51
N GLY A 34 7.29 -2.23 -9.39
CA GLY A 34 7.48 -3.67 -9.16
C GLY A 34 8.38 -3.92 -7.95
N PRO A 35 8.32 -5.09 -7.36
CA PRO A 35 7.44 -6.22 -7.66
C PRO A 35 6.00 -6.01 -7.17
N VAL A 36 5.07 -6.87 -7.63
CA VAL A 36 3.71 -6.99 -7.11
C VAL A 36 3.65 -8.15 -6.11
N ARG A 37 2.96 -7.94 -4.99
CA ARG A 37 2.78 -8.94 -3.93
C ARG A 37 1.34 -9.01 -3.46
N MET A 38 0.89 -10.20 -3.13
CA MET A 38 -0.40 -10.40 -2.46
C MET A 38 -0.27 -10.04 -0.99
N ALA A 39 -1.08 -9.10 -0.51
CA ALA A 39 -1.17 -8.77 0.92
C ALA A 39 -2.38 -9.46 1.59
N GLY A 40 -3.34 -9.89 0.79
CA GLY A 40 -4.52 -10.61 1.23
C GLY A 40 -5.56 -10.72 0.11
N PRO A 41 -6.71 -11.36 0.35
CA PRO A 41 -7.76 -11.45 -0.66
C PRO A 41 -8.15 -10.08 -1.20
N GLY A 42 -7.96 -9.87 -2.50
CA GLY A 42 -8.28 -8.61 -3.18
C GLY A 42 -7.34 -7.43 -2.86
N MET A 43 -6.24 -7.65 -2.13
CA MET A 43 -5.30 -6.63 -1.73
C MET A 43 -3.90 -6.90 -2.28
N LEU A 44 -3.32 -5.92 -2.93
CA LEU A 44 -1.97 -5.98 -3.49
C LEU A 44 -1.07 -4.90 -2.91
N ALA A 45 0.19 -5.24 -2.71
CA ALA A 45 1.28 -4.31 -2.52
C ALA A 45 2.13 -4.24 -3.80
N LEU A 46 2.50 -3.05 -4.23
CA LEU A 46 3.32 -2.79 -5.40
C LEU A 46 4.51 -1.94 -5.00
N GLY A 47 5.71 -2.40 -5.31
CA GLY A 47 6.91 -1.58 -5.18
C GLY A 47 6.82 -0.38 -6.13
N GLY A 48 7.12 0.82 -5.65
CA GLY A 48 7.11 2.03 -6.45
C GLY A 48 8.49 2.71 -6.49
N PRO A 49 8.73 3.57 -7.48
CA PRO A 49 9.95 4.37 -7.52
C PRO A 49 9.98 5.32 -6.32
N ARG A 50 11.18 5.72 -5.92
CA ARG A 50 11.34 6.69 -4.83
C ARG A 50 10.54 7.96 -5.12
N HIS A 51 9.71 8.38 -4.16
CA HIS A 51 8.97 9.62 -4.23
C HIS A 51 9.91 10.81 -4.00
N THR A 52 9.90 11.81 -4.89
CA THR A 52 10.82 12.96 -4.83
C THR A 52 10.10 14.30 -4.89
N LEU A 53 8.77 14.30 -5.02
CA LEU A 53 7.98 15.50 -5.18
C LEU A 53 7.73 16.18 -3.83
N GLU A 54 7.50 17.47 -3.88
CA GLU A 54 7.06 18.24 -2.73
C GLU A 54 5.60 17.94 -2.38
N ARG A 55 5.16 18.42 -1.23
CA ARG A 55 3.80 18.22 -0.75
C ARG A 55 2.77 18.85 -1.71
N ASN A 56 1.69 18.14 -1.93
CA ASN A 56 0.55 18.57 -2.78
C ASN A 56 0.89 18.71 -4.27
N CYS A 57 2.00 18.15 -4.74
CA CYS A 57 2.27 18.07 -6.17
C CYS A 57 1.62 16.79 -6.75
N PRO A 58 0.87 16.89 -7.87
CA PRO A 58 0.40 15.71 -8.59
C PRO A 58 1.58 14.82 -8.98
N ASP A 59 1.45 13.52 -8.80
CA ASP A 59 2.50 12.56 -9.15
C ASP A 59 2.24 11.94 -10.52
N PRO A 60 3.01 12.32 -11.56
CA PRO A 60 2.88 11.78 -12.91
C PRO A 60 3.11 10.25 -12.96
N CYS A 61 3.92 9.71 -12.03
CA CYS A 61 4.14 8.27 -11.96
C CYS A 61 2.87 7.53 -11.55
N MET A 62 2.14 8.04 -10.56
CA MET A 62 0.87 7.46 -10.13
C MET A 62 -0.22 7.59 -11.21
N GLU A 63 -0.25 8.70 -11.93
CA GLU A 63 -1.14 8.87 -13.07
C GLU A 63 -0.81 7.89 -14.21
N ALA A 64 0.46 7.68 -14.51
CA ALA A 64 0.90 6.70 -15.50
C ALA A 64 0.53 5.27 -15.07
N LEU A 65 0.67 4.96 -13.78
CA LEU A 65 0.29 3.66 -13.21
C LEU A 65 -1.23 3.43 -13.35
N THR A 66 -2.07 4.40 -13.00
CA THR A 66 -3.53 4.27 -13.12
C THR A 66 -3.94 4.00 -14.56
N ARG A 67 -3.36 4.74 -15.53
CA ARG A 67 -3.62 4.52 -16.96
C ARG A 67 -3.17 3.13 -17.43
N ALA A 68 -2.01 2.66 -16.99
CA ALA A 68 -1.54 1.32 -17.34
C ALA A 68 -2.50 0.23 -16.82
N LEU A 69 -3.00 0.38 -15.61
CA LEU A 69 -3.90 -0.59 -14.99
C LEU A 69 -5.31 -0.62 -15.60
N GLU A 70 -5.71 0.35 -16.42
CA GLU A 70 -6.98 0.30 -17.13
C GLU A 70 -7.09 -0.93 -18.03
N ALA A 71 -6.00 -1.35 -18.63
CA ALA A 71 -5.95 -2.51 -19.53
C ALA A 71 -5.85 -3.85 -18.78
N TRP A 72 -5.70 -3.86 -17.46
CA TRP A 72 -5.54 -5.10 -16.72
C TRP A 72 -6.82 -5.92 -16.61
N PRO A 73 -6.91 -7.13 -17.21
CA PRO A 73 -8.13 -7.93 -17.19
C PRO A 73 -8.54 -8.41 -15.78
N GLY A 74 -7.54 -8.60 -14.90
CA GLY A 74 -7.75 -9.12 -13.53
C GLY A 74 -8.12 -8.06 -12.49
N ARG A 75 -8.15 -6.78 -12.84
CA ARG A 75 -8.25 -5.66 -11.90
C ARG A 75 -9.46 -5.69 -10.97
N GLU A 76 -10.59 -6.22 -11.45
CA GLU A 76 -11.82 -6.28 -10.65
C GLU A 76 -11.72 -7.25 -9.46
N ALA A 77 -10.84 -8.25 -9.53
CA ALA A 77 -10.59 -9.17 -8.44
C ALA A 77 -9.69 -8.57 -7.35
N PHE A 78 -9.00 -7.46 -7.64
CA PHE A 78 -8.06 -6.78 -6.73
C PHE A 78 -8.44 -5.30 -6.56
N PRO A 79 -9.50 -5.02 -5.80
CA PRO A 79 -10.02 -3.66 -5.66
C PRO A 79 -9.09 -2.69 -4.92
N LEU A 80 -8.06 -3.17 -4.24
CA LEU A 80 -7.13 -2.34 -3.48
C LEU A 80 -5.69 -2.66 -3.85
N LEU A 81 -4.94 -1.62 -4.22
CA LEU A 81 -3.52 -1.69 -4.51
C LEU A 81 -2.79 -0.59 -3.73
N VAL A 82 -1.84 -0.97 -2.90
CA VAL A 82 -1.00 -0.04 -2.14
C VAL A 82 0.38 0.01 -2.77
N VAL A 83 0.82 1.21 -3.14
CA VAL A 83 2.17 1.45 -3.63
C VAL A 83 3.07 1.80 -2.45
N ALA A 84 4.14 1.05 -2.26
CA ALA A 84 5.07 1.18 -1.15
C ALA A 84 6.52 1.16 -1.62
N ASP A 85 7.45 1.58 -0.78
CA ASP A 85 8.89 1.49 -1.09
C ASP A 85 9.37 0.03 -1.09
N ASP A 86 8.79 -0.79 -0.22
CA ASP A 86 9.08 -2.22 -0.06
C ASP A 86 7.78 -3.03 -0.08
N ALA A 87 7.49 -3.63 -1.23
CA ALA A 87 6.30 -4.45 -1.41
C ALA A 87 6.37 -5.79 -0.64
N ASP A 88 7.56 -6.34 -0.46
CA ASP A 88 7.75 -7.59 0.28
C ASP A 88 7.45 -7.38 1.76
N PHE A 89 7.98 -6.33 2.37
CA PHE A 89 7.65 -5.94 3.74
C PHE A 89 6.16 -5.62 3.89
N CYS A 90 5.62 -4.81 2.97
CA CYS A 90 4.22 -4.38 3.02
C CYS A 90 3.26 -5.57 2.96
N ALA A 91 3.55 -6.59 2.15
CA ALA A 91 2.68 -7.74 1.96
C ALA A 91 2.95 -8.91 2.92
N ALA A 92 4.02 -8.88 3.71
CA ALA A 92 4.42 -9.99 4.58
C ALA A 92 3.36 -10.33 5.64
N HIS A 93 2.71 -9.32 6.19
CA HIS A 93 1.65 -9.44 7.21
C HIS A 93 0.59 -8.36 7.02
N LEU A 94 -0.65 -8.66 7.41
CA LEU A 94 -1.73 -7.67 7.37
C LEU A 94 -1.40 -6.42 8.21
N ASP A 95 -0.74 -6.59 9.34
CA ASP A 95 -0.33 -5.48 10.20
C ASP A 95 0.63 -4.54 9.49
N ASN A 96 1.61 -5.08 8.75
CA ASN A 96 2.53 -4.29 7.94
C ASN A 96 1.78 -3.53 6.84
N PHE A 97 0.86 -4.21 6.16
CA PHE A 97 0.04 -3.60 5.11
C PHE A 97 -0.78 -2.42 5.64
N LEU A 98 -1.47 -2.62 6.75
CA LEU A 98 -2.26 -1.56 7.40
C LEU A 98 -1.36 -0.44 7.91
N TRP A 99 -0.26 -0.79 8.57
CA TRP A 99 0.68 0.21 9.09
C TRP A 99 1.25 1.08 7.97
N VAL A 100 1.81 0.48 6.91
CA VAL A 100 2.35 1.22 5.76
C VAL A 100 1.28 2.11 5.15
N THR A 101 0.10 1.55 4.87
CA THR A 101 -0.99 2.26 4.21
C THR A 101 -1.45 3.48 5.01
N PHE A 102 -1.70 3.31 6.32
CA PHE A 102 -2.30 4.38 7.12
C PHE A 102 -1.30 5.37 7.72
N THR A 103 -0.03 5.02 7.79
CA THR A 103 1.00 5.93 8.34
C THR A 103 1.73 6.73 7.27
N ARG A 104 1.73 6.26 6.01
CA ARG A 104 2.50 6.88 4.92
C ARG A 104 1.65 7.51 3.83
N SER A 105 0.33 7.55 3.97
CA SER A 105 -0.55 8.20 2.99
C SER A 105 -1.36 9.34 3.60
N ASP A 106 -1.55 10.39 2.82
CA ASP A 106 -2.56 11.43 3.07
C ASP A 106 -3.77 11.18 2.15
N PRO A 107 -4.95 10.84 2.69
CA PRO A 107 -6.12 10.57 1.88
C PRO A 107 -6.57 11.71 0.96
N ALA A 108 -6.10 12.91 1.21
CA ALA A 108 -6.44 14.08 0.38
C ALA A 108 -5.64 14.12 -0.93
N THR A 109 -4.44 13.53 -0.96
CA THR A 109 -3.50 13.65 -2.07
C THR A 109 -2.99 12.33 -2.61
N ASP A 110 -3.04 11.26 -1.80
CA ASP A 110 -2.36 10.02 -2.09
C ASP A 110 -3.32 8.88 -2.51
N VAL A 111 -4.59 9.22 -2.76
CA VAL A 111 -5.59 8.27 -3.24
C VAL A 111 -5.85 8.48 -4.72
N TYR A 112 -5.65 7.44 -5.49
CA TYR A 112 -5.84 7.39 -6.94
C TYR A 112 -6.81 6.26 -7.30
N GLY A 113 -7.24 6.20 -8.53
CA GLY A 113 -8.10 5.11 -8.98
C GLY A 113 -8.21 5.05 -10.48
N VAL A 114 -8.44 3.86 -11.01
CA VAL A 114 -8.67 3.67 -12.43
C VAL A 114 -9.94 4.40 -12.82
N LYS A 115 -9.88 5.18 -13.90
CA LYS A 115 -11.00 6.00 -14.41
C LYS A 115 -11.68 6.83 -13.31
N ALA A 116 -10.89 7.43 -12.46
CA ALA A 116 -11.41 8.26 -11.39
C ALA A 116 -12.19 9.45 -11.94
N ALA A 117 -13.34 9.73 -11.32
CA ALA A 117 -14.22 10.81 -11.72
C ALA A 117 -14.93 11.45 -10.52
N ILE A 118 -15.31 12.71 -10.66
CA ILE A 118 -16.13 13.42 -9.68
C ILE A 118 -17.54 13.59 -10.27
N GLN A 119 -18.52 12.98 -9.61
CA GLN A 119 -19.93 13.11 -9.96
C GLN A 119 -20.70 13.66 -8.75
N ALA A 120 -21.44 14.73 -8.93
CA ALA A 120 -22.22 15.38 -7.88
C ALA A 120 -21.41 15.57 -6.56
N LYS A 121 -20.17 16.05 -6.66
CA LYS A 121 -19.22 16.24 -5.55
C LYS A 121 -18.70 14.95 -4.89
N HIS A 122 -19.03 13.78 -5.40
CA HIS A 122 -18.51 12.52 -4.92
C HIS A 122 -17.40 12.03 -5.87
N TRP A 123 -16.23 11.76 -5.30
CA TRP A 123 -15.16 11.10 -6.01
C TRP A 123 -15.42 9.58 -6.05
N SER A 124 -15.19 9.00 -7.19
CA SER A 124 -15.33 7.55 -7.40
C SER A 124 -14.32 7.06 -8.42
N CYS A 125 -14.03 5.76 -8.42
CA CYS A 125 -13.19 5.12 -9.42
C CYS A 125 -13.65 3.69 -9.68
N GLU A 126 -13.16 3.12 -10.79
CA GLU A 126 -13.17 1.68 -10.99
C GLU A 126 -12.02 1.03 -10.22
N ALA A 127 -12.05 -0.29 -10.06
CA ALA A 127 -10.95 -1.03 -9.44
C ALA A 127 -9.68 -1.01 -10.33
N PRO A 128 -8.49 -1.03 -9.73
CA PRO A 128 -8.25 -0.88 -8.30
C PRO A 128 -8.32 0.59 -7.84
N LEU A 129 -8.69 0.76 -6.57
CA LEU A 129 -8.30 1.92 -5.79
C LEU A 129 -6.81 1.81 -5.49
N LEU A 130 -6.05 2.88 -5.72
CA LEU A 130 -4.63 2.93 -5.41
C LEU A 130 -4.38 3.87 -4.24
N VAL A 131 -3.51 3.47 -3.33
CA VAL A 131 -3.02 4.32 -2.24
C VAL A 131 -1.51 4.44 -2.38
N ASP A 132 -1.01 5.66 -2.54
CA ASP A 132 0.42 5.92 -2.53
C ASP A 132 0.93 6.03 -1.09
N ALA A 133 1.50 4.94 -0.60
CA ALA A 133 2.09 4.82 0.73
C ALA A 133 3.63 4.75 0.68
N ARG A 134 4.25 5.33 -0.34
CA ARG A 134 5.71 5.49 -0.39
C ARG A 134 6.17 6.54 0.62
N GLN A 135 7.39 6.41 1.11
CA GLN A 135 8.03 7.43 1.93
C GLN A 135 8.22 8.71 1.11
N LYS A 136 7.73 9.82 1.62
CA LYS A 136 7.82 11.13 0.97
C LYS A 136 8.87 12.02 1.64
N PRO A 137 9.52 12.95 0.90
CA PRO A 137 10.58 13.80 1.45
C PRO A 137 10.17 14.64 2.67
N PHE A 138 8.88 14.92 2.80
CA PHE A 138 8.32 15.70 3.90
C PHE A 138 7.77 14.84 5.05
N HIS A 139 7.88 13.52 4.97
CA HIS A 139 7.57 12.64 6.10
C HIS A 139 8.68 12.71 7.14
N ALA A 140 8.34 12.40 8.39
CA ALA A 140 9.36 12.14 9.40
C ALA A 140 10.28 11.01 8.89
N PRO A 141 11.59 11.09 9.20
CA PRO A 141 12.50 10.02 8.85
C PRO A 141 12.03 8.70 9.48
N PRO A 142 12.29 7.55 8.83
CA PRO A 142 11.95 6.26 9.42
C PRO A 142 12.64 6.11 10.78
N LEU A 143 11.96 5.45 11.71
CA LEU A 143 12.56 5.08 12.97
C LEU A 143 13.64 4.03 12.69
N GLU A 144 14.88 4.40 12.95
CA GLU A 144 16.01 3.47 12.88
C GLU A 144 16.29 2.94 14.29
N GLU A 145 16.32 1.62 14.42
CA GLU A 145 16.68 0.98 15.66
C GLU A 145 18.18 1.15 15.92
N ASP A 146 18.53 1.73 17.06
CA ASP A 146 19.91 1.77 17.53
C ASP A 146 20.32 0.36 18.01
N PRO A 147 21.29 -0.31 17.34
CA PRO A 147 21.70 -1.66 17.73
C PRO A 147 22.21 -1.78 19.17
N ALA A 148 22.70 -0.68 19.76
CA ALA A 148 23.13 -0.67 21.15
C ALA A 148 21.92 -0.67 22.11
N VAL A 149 20.84 0.04 21.74
CA VAL A 149 19.59 0.04 22.51
C VAL A 149 18.91 -1.32 22.39
N VAL A 150 18.84 -1.89 21.18
CA VAL A 150 18.27 -3.24 20.95
C VAL A 150 18.94 -4.26 21.85
N ARG A 151 20.29 -4.35 21.83
CA ARG A 151 21.04 -5.27 22.71
C ARG A 151 20.77 -5.06 24.19
N ARG A 152 20.57 -3.82 24.63
CA ARG A 152 20.22 -3.51 26.04
C ARG A 152 18.83 -4.01 26.39
N VAL A 153 17.85 -3.81 25.51
CA VAL A 153 16.47 -4.30 25.70
C VAL A 153 16.46 -5.83 25.73
N GLU A 154 17.14 -6.47 24.79
CA GLU A 154 17.27 -7.94 24.74
C GLU A 154 17.91 -8.50 26.04
N ALA A 155 18.96 -7.84 26.55
CA ALA A 155 19.57 -8.25 27.81
C ALA A 155 18.62 -8.11 29.01
N LEU A 156 17.75 -7.09 29.02
CA LEU A 156 16.73 -6.91 30.06
C LEU A 156 15.59 -7.95 29.93
N ALA A 157 15.28 -8.40 28.72
CA ALA A 157 14.25 -9.39 28.43
C ALA A 157 14.77 -10.85 28.56
N ALA A 158 16.06 -11.06 28.63
CA ALA A 158 16.67 -12.38 28.78
C ALA A 158 16.17 -13.13 30.04
N PRO A 159 16.27 -14.47 30.11
CA PRO A 159 15.87 -15.25 31.26
C PRO A 159 16.51 -14.72 32.54
N GLY A 160 15.68 -14.38 33.55
CA GLY A 160 16.12 -13.76 34.83
C GLY A 160 16.27 -12.24 34.77
N GLY A 161 16.08 -11.61 33.63
CA GLY A 161 16.05 -10.15 33.48
C GLY A 161 14.74 -9.52 33.97
N PRO A 162 14.74 -8.21 34.25
CA PRO A 162 13.58 -7.51 34.82
C PRO A 162 12.37 -7.44 33.87
N LEU A 163 12.56 -7.65 32.58
CA LEU A 163 11.50 -7.67 31.55
C LEU A 163 11.18 -9.10 31.03
N HIS A 164 11.83 -10.12 31.64
CA HIS A 164 11.53 -11.52 31.33
C HIS A 164 10.05 -11.82 31.63
N ASN A 165 9.27 -12.25 30.65
CA ASN A 165 7.82 -12.47 30.68
C ASN A 165 6.94 -11.21 30.45
N LEU A 166 7.50 -10.08 30.07
CA LEU A 166 6.73 -8.88 29.68
C LEU A 166 6.75 -8.63 28.18
N LEU A 167 7.63 -9.30 27.44
CA LEU A 167 7.78 -9.22 25.98
C LEU A 167 7.57 -10.58 25.35
#